data_60f93543d700d4158cffba1daf1735cf
#
_entry.id   60f93543d700d4158cffba1daf1735cf
#
_cell.length_a   1.000
_cell.length_b   1.000
_cell.length_c   1.000
_cell.angle_alpha   90.00
_cell.angle_beta   90.00
_cell.angle_gamma   90.00
#
_symmetry.space_group_name_H-M   'P 1'
#
loop_
_entity.id
_entity.type
_entity.pdbx_description
1 polymer ?
#
loop_
_entity_poly.entity_id
_entity_poly.type
_entity_poly.pdbx_seq_one_letter_code
_entity_poly.pdbx_strand_id
1 'polypeptide(L)'
;MTSFGRAASSKPTFAFPSKPRDRVAVAAYPFREFIVGWKGWDGNSPSQVLREKQMELKDFAAHVAEKFNVHHIEPWSPIFPSTDSKYLEEFRAAVEKAGSSVVDIAVDGRHSQYASDATERSASVKATNQWIDVAVALGSPSIRTHIDGGKDLKPDVGLAADTLARSAEYGARKKVVVHLENDNPVSEDPFFIVQIIEKVNSPWLRSLPDFGNSLAAHDEAFQDRAMEAMFAHAYGICHVKDGEVDEQGKASHVDLAKAFAALKKHGYKGYCSIEYDAPGDPYKPTAELVEATVKYLS
;
A
#
# COMPACT_ATOMS: atom_id res chain seq x y z
N MET A 1 18.84 -31.61 11.85
CA MET A 1 18.28 -30.37 12.41
C MET A 1 19.42 -29.36 12.42
N THR A 2 19.57 -28.58 11.36
CA THR A 2 20.55 -27.49 11.29
C THR A 2 19.83 -26.20 11.67
N SER A 3 20.10 -25.73 12.88
CA SER A 3 19.70 -24.43 13.35
C SER A 3 20.43 -23.37 12.51
N PHE A 4 19.76 -22.80 11.52
CA PHE A 4 20.22 -21.56 10.91
C PHE A 4 20.09 -20.46 11.95
N GLY A 5 21.21 -20.03 12.50
CA GLY A 5 21.27 -18.84 13.35
C GLY A 5 20.72 -17.64 12.59
N ARG A 6 19.50 -17.18 12.94
CA ARG A 6 18.91 -15.93 12.46
C ARG A 6 19.85 -14.81 12.92
N ALA A 7 20.68 -14.29 12.01
CA ALA A 7 21.32 -13.00 12.24
C ALA A 7 20.20 -12.00 12.53
N ALA A 8 20.27 -11.33 13.68
CA ALA A 8 19.30 -10.29 14.03
C ALA A 8 19.38 -9.21 12.93
N SER A 9 18.41 -9.18 12.04
CA SER A 9 18.35 -8.15 11.01
C SER A 9 18.15 -6.81 11.73
N SER A 10 18.98 -5.81 11.39
CA SER A 10 18.82 -4.44 11.91
C SER A 10 17.39 -3.96 11.63
N LYS A 11 16.81 -3.23 12.60
CA LYS A 11 15.49 -2.60 12.39
C LYS A 11 15.58 -1.54 11.30
N PRO A 12 14.50 -1.30 10.53
CA PRO A 12 14.46 -0.15 9.63
C PRO A 12 14.63 1.16 10.42
N THR A 13 15.40 2.08 9.87
CA THR A 13 15.76 3.36 10.52
C THR A 13 15.41 4.54 9.62
N PHE A 14 14.20 4.55 9.07
CA PHE A 14 13.75 5.67 8.22
C PHE A 14 13.41 6.88 9.09
N ALA A 15 13.86 8.05 8.64
CA ALA A 15 13.48 9.33 9.23
C ALA A 15 12.20 9.82 8.55
N PHE A 16 11.08 9.80 9.27
CA PHE A 16 9.83 10.36 8.78
C PHE A 16 9.77 11.86 9.02
N PRO A 17 9.12 12.63 8.12
CA PRO A 17 8.91 14.06 8.32
C PRO A 17 8.12 14.35 9.60
N SER A 18 8.42 15.50 10.23
CA SER A 18 7.68 15.94 11.43
C SER A 18 6.52 16.88 11.13
N LYS A 19 6.59 17.60 10.00
CA LYS A 19 5.51 18.52 9.60
C LYS A 19 4.32 17.72 9.07
N PRO A 20 3.08 18.06 9.47
CA PRO A 20 1.90 17.34 9.04
C PRO A 20 1.79 17.14 7.53
N ARG A 21 1.94 18.21 6.73
CA ARG A 21 1.82 18.13 5.28
C ARG A 21 2.90 17.25 4.63
N ASP A 22 4.10 17.27 5.16
CA ASP A 22 5.21 16.46 4.65
C ASP A 22 5.04 14.96 4.98
N ARG A 23 4.04 14.60 5.79
CA ARG A 23 3.63 13.21 6.06
C ARG A 23 2.49 12.73 5.17
N VAL A 24 1.94 13.59 4.31
CA VAL A 24 0.89 13.20 3.37
C VAL A 24 1.52 12.68 2.07
N ALA A 25 1.00 11.58 1.59
CA ALA A 25 1.25 11.07 0.25
C ALA A 25 -0.06 10.95 -0.54
N VAL A 26 0.01 10.80 -1.85
CA VAL A 26 -1.16 10.52 -2.69
C VAL A 26 -0.91 9.23 -3.46
N ALA A 27 -1.84 8.28 -3.33
CA ALA A 27 -1.83 7.03 -4.07
C ALA A 27 -2.23 7.27 -5.54
N ALA A 28 -1.63 6.51 -6.45
CA ALA A 28 -1.97 6.59 -7.86
C ALA A 28 -3.28 5.84 -8.19
N TYR A 29 -3.73 4.94 -7.32
CA TYR A 29 -4.94 4.15 -7.50
C TYR A 29 -6.21 4.98 -7.77
N PRO A 30 -6.54 6.07 -7.03
CA PRO A 30 -7.68 6.95 -7.34
C PRO A 30 -7.62 7.56 -8.74
N PHE A 31 -6.41 7.76 -9.28
CA PHE A 31 -6.16 8.40 -10.56
C PHE A 31 -5.92 7.41 -11.70
N ARG A 32 -6.15 6.10 -11.49
CA ARG A 32 -5.86 5.05 -12.47
C ARG A 32 -6.46 5.30 -13.86
N GLU A 33 -7.67 5.85 -13.93
CA GLU A 33 -8.31 6.18 -15.21
C GLU A 33 -7.67 7.37 -15.94
N PHE A 34 -6.93 8.21 -15.21
CA PHE A 34 -6.19 9.35 -15.75
C PHE A 34 -4.72 9.02 -16.06
N ILE A 35 -4.30 7.77 -15.88
CA ILE A 35 -2.94 7.32 -16.16
C ILE A 35 -2.94 6.37 -17.36
N VAL A 36 -2.04 6.63 -18.31
CA VAL A 36 -1.88 5.81 -19.52
C VAL A 36 -1.54 4.37 -19.15
N GLY A 37 -2.22 3.41 -19.80
CA GLY A 37 -1.97 1.98 -19.61
C GLY A 37 -2.99 1.27 -18.75
N TRP A 38 -3.80 1.96 -17.96
CA TRP A 38 -4.93 1.34 -17.27
C TRP A 38 -5.99 0.83 -18.27
N LYS A 39 -6.39 -0.42 -18.12
CA LYS A 39 -7.32 -1.11 -19.04
C LYS A 39 -8.68 -1.43 -18.43
N GLY A 40 -8.95 -0.92 -17.21
CA GLY A 40 -10.16 -1.32 -16.47
C GLY A 40 -10.06 -2.73 -15.90
N TRP A 41 -10.93 -3.05 -14.95
CA TRP A 41 -11.03 -4.39 -14.35
C TRP A 41 -11.55 -5.44 -15.33
N ASP A 42 -12.32 -5.03 -16.32
CA ASP A 42 -12.88 -5.85 -17.40
C ASP A 42 -11.97 -5.92 -18.66
N GLY A 43 -10.80 -5.30 -18.62
CA GLY A 43 -9.88 -5.21 -19.74
C GLY A 43 -10.23 -4.15 -20.78
N ASN A 44 -11.29 -3.35 -20.56
CA ASN A 44 -11.67 -2.23 -21.41
C ASN A 44 -10.84 -0.99 -21.09
N SER A 45 -10.40 -0.29 -22.12
CA SER A 45 -9.72 0.99 -21.93
C SER A 45 -10.70 2.07 -21.46
N PRO A 46 -10.25 3.09 -20.71
CA PRO A 46 -11.04 4.26 -20.37
C PRO A 46 -11.77 4.88 -21.57
N SER A 47 -12.84 5.62 -21.30
CA SER A 47 -13.57 6.35 -22.34
C SER A 47 -12.64 7.28 -23.14
N GLN A 48 -13.02 7.63 -24.37
CA GLN A 48 -12.21 8.53 -25.21
C GLN A 48 -11.92 9.87 -24.50
N VAL A 49 -12.90 10.41 -23.77
CA VAL A 49 -12.76 11.67 -23.03
C VAL A 49 -11.71 11.56 -21.91
N LEU A 50 -11.63 10.41 -21.24
CA LEU A 50 -10.62 10.16 -20.22
C LEU A 50 -9.24 9.96 -20.85
N ARG A 51 -9.16 9.26 -22.00
CA ARG A 51 -7.89 9.06 -22.73
C ARG A 51 -7.21 10.37 -23.13
N GLU A 52 -7.96 11.36 -23.52
CA GLU A 52 -7.43 12.70 -23.89
C GLU A 52 -6.84 13.45 -22.69
N LYS A 53 -7.20 13.07 -21.47
CA LYS A 53 -6.73 13.66 -20.21
C LYS A 53 -5.67 12.83 -19.49
N GLN A 54 -5.26 11.69 -20.05
CA GLN A 54 -4.31 10.81 -19.41
C GLN A 54 -2.90 11.40 -19.38
N MET A 55 -2.22 11.15 -18.26
CA MET A 55 -0.81 11.42 -18.07
C MET A 55 -0.01 10.12 -18.06
N GLU A 56 1.29 10.17 -18.31
CA GLU A 56 2.17 9.05 -18.04
C GLU A 56 2.41 8.91 -16.52
N LEU A 57 2.61 7.67 -16.04
CA LEU A 57 2.84 7.43 -14.61
C LEU A 57 4.05 8.23 -14.08
N LYS A 58 5.10 8.40 -14.88
CA LYS A 58 6.29 9.18 -14.48
C LYS A 58 6.00 10.68 -14.24
N ASP A 59 4.90 11.21 -14.79
CA ASP A 59 4.49 12.60 -14.60
C ASP A 59 3.58 12.79 -13.37
N PHE A 60 3.15 11.69 -12.75
CA PHE A 60 2.20 11.71 -11.63
C PHE A 60 2.71 12.53 -10.43
N ALA A 61 4.01 12.45 -10.12
CA ALA A 61 4.59 13.22 -9.00
C ALA A 61 4.49 14.74 -9.21
N ALA A 62 4.78 15.23 -10.42
CA ALA A 62 4.63 16.64 -10.76
C ALA A 62 3.16 17.08 -10.71
N HIS A 63 2.27 16.22 -11.18
CA HIS A 63 0.83 16.44 -11.13
C HIS A 63 0.30 16.55 -9.71
N VAL A 64 0.69 15.64 -8.81
CA VAL A 64 0.30 15.66 -7.39
C VAL A 64 0.83 16.92 -6.69
N ALA A 65 2.09 17.29 -6.94
CA ALA A 65 2.68 18.51 -6.40
C ALA A 65 1.91 19.77 -6.84
N GLU A 66 1.54 19.85 -8.13
CA GLU A 66 0.77 20.99 -8.68
C GLU A 66 -0.66 21.07 -8.11
N LYS A 67 -1.36 19.92 -8.04
CA LYS A 67 -2.79 19.91 -7.69
C LYS A 67 -3.05 19.94 -6.19
N PHE A 68 -2.19 19.33 -5.38
CA PHE A 68 -2.45 19.10 -3.96
C PHE A 68 -1.39 19.69 -3.03
N ASN A 69 -0.32 20.26 -3.57
CA ASN A 69 0.84 20.71 -2.78
C ASN A 69 1.35 19.58 -1.85
N VAL A 70 1.47 18.37 -2.40
CA VAL A 70 1.97 17.15 -1.76
C VAL A 70 3.15 16.63 -2.59
N HIS A 71 4.25 16.28 -1.91
CA HIS A 71 5.52 15.89 -2.54
C HIS A 71 5.88 14.42 -2.32
N HIS A 72 4.90 13.59 -1.97
CA HIS A 72 5.07 12.17 -1.81
C HIS A 72 3.99 11.43 -2.58
N ILE A 73 4.40 10.39 -3.30
CA ILE A 73 3.50 9.56 -4.10
C ILE A 73 3.64 8.09 -3.76
N GLU A 74 2.57 7.35 -4.01
CA GLU A 74 2.51 5.91 -3.96
C GLU A 74 2.03 5.38 -5.32
N PRO A 75 2.94 4.97 -6.22
CA PRO A 75 2.57 4.33 -7.47
C PRO A 75 1.93 2.96 -7.26
N TRP A 76 1.06 2.56 -8.19
CA TRP A 76 0.37 1.27 -8.17
C TRP A 76 0.87 0.34 -9.30
N SER A 77 1.22 -0.88 -8.99
CA SER A 77 1.92 -1.79 -9.90
C SER A 77 1.20 -2.08 -11.24
N PRO A 78 -0.15 -2.21 -11.31
CA PRO A 78 -0.82 -2.49 -12.57
C PRO A 78 -0.72 -1.41 -13.64
N ILE A 79 -0.36 -0.17 -13.27
CA ILE A 79 -0.24 0.94 -14.22
C ILE A 79 1.21 1.24 -14.63
N PHE A 80 2.17 0.42 -14.20
CA PHE A 80 3.55 0.54 -14.69
C PHE A 80 3.64 0.05 -16.13
N PRO A 81 4.08 0.87 -17.08
CA PRO A 81 4.26 0.44 -18.47
C PRO A 81 5.45 -0.51 -18.63
N SER A 82 6.45 -0.38 -17.78
CA SER A 82 7.65 -1.23 -17.75
C SER A 82 8.31 -1.18 -16.37
N THR A 83 9.07 -2.23 -16.04
CA THR A 83 9.99 -2.28 -14.89
C THR A 83 11.45 -2.44 -15.34
N ASP A 84 11.77 -2.16 -16.60
CA ASP A 84 13.15 -2.14 -17.07
C ASP A 84 13.94 -0.95 -16.47
N SER A 85 15.26 -1.08 -16.42
CA SER A 85 16.13 -0.09 -15.78
C SER A 85 16.00 1.30 -16.39
N LYS A 86 15.84 1.40 -17.71
CA LYS A 86 15.72 2.68 -18.41
C LYS A 86 14.45 3.43 -17.99
N TYR A 87 13.30 2.74 -17.96
CA TYR A 87 12.05 3.36 -17.54
C TYR A 87 12.10 3.78 -16.06
N LEU A 88 12.65 2.93 -15.19
CA LEU A 88 12.78 3.24 -13.77
C LEU A 88 13.72 4.42 -13.51
N GLU A 89 14.80 4.56 -14.27
CA GLU A 89 15.71 5.73 -14.22
C GLU A 89 14.98 7.01 -14.66
N GLU A 90 14.22 6.95 -15.78
CA GLU A 90 13.41 8.08 -16.25
C GLU A 90 12.33 8.48 -15.23
N PHE A 91 11.65 7.50 -14.63
CA PHE A 91 10.62 7.75 -13.62
C PHE A 91 11.24 8.40 -12.37
N ARG A 92 12.33 7.83 -11.86
CA ARG A 92 13.04 8.40 -10.71
C ARG A 92 13.48 9.84 -10.97
N ALA A 93 14.08 10.11 -12.12
CA ALA A 93 14.49 11.46 -12.51
C ALA A 93 13.31 12.44 -12.59
N ALA A 94 12.14 12.00 -13.08
CA ALA A 94 10.93 12.82 -13.12
C ALA A 94 10.41 13.14 -11.71
N VAL A 95 10.40 12.16 -10.80
CA VAL A 95 10.01 12.35 -9.39
C VAL A 95 10.96 13.33 -8.70
N GLU A 96 12.27 13.16 -8.86
CA GLU A 96 13.30 14.06 -8.30
C GLU A 96 13.16 15.50 -8.87
N LYS A 97 12.91 15.63 -10.17
CA LYS A 97 12.68 16.94 -10.83
C LYS A 97 11.42 17.65 -10.28
N ALA A 98 10.41 16.90 -9.89
CA ALA A 98 9.21 17.44 -9.24
C ALA A 98 9.44 17.82 -7.76
N GLY A 99 10.64 17.63 -7.22
CA GLY A 99 10.94 17.82 -5.80
C GLY A 99 10.16 16.85 -4.91
N SER A 100 9.85 15.67 -5.43
CA SER A 100 9.00 14.67 -4.80
C SER A 100 9.76 13.38 -4.50
N SER A 101 9.12 12.43 -3.83
CA SER A 101 9.65 11.08 -3.58
C SER A 101 8.56 10.01 -3.67
N VAL A 102 8.96 8.79 -4.02
CA VAL A 102 8.13 7.59 -3.87
C VAL A 102 8.30 7.09 -2.45
N VAL A 103 7.20 6.93 -1.72
CA VAL A 103 7.22 6.52 -0.30
C VAL A 103 6.75 5.09 -0.07
N ASP A 104 6.03 4.53 -1.00
CA ASP A 104 5.62 3.12 -1.09
C ASP A 104 5.30 2.78 -2.54
N ILE A 105 5.23 1.51 -2.87
CA ILE A 105 4.68 1.01 -4.13
C ILE A 105 3.60 0.00 -3.79
N ALA A 106 2.35 0.30 -4.16
CA ALA A 106 1.24 -0.62 -4.01
C ALA A 106 1.35 -1.74 -5.06
N VAL A 107 1.62 -2.96 -4.62
CA VAL A 107 1.86 -4.11 -5.49
C VAL A 107 0.70 -5.09 -5.43
N ASP A 108 0.02 -5.29 -6.55
CA ASP A 108 -0.97 -6.34 -6.69
C ASP A 108 -0.28 -7.65 -7.09
N GLY A 109 -0.42 -8.64 -6.23
CA GLY A 109 0.10 -10.00 -6.46
C GLY A 109 -0.90 -10.86 -7.23
N ARG A 110 -0.38 -11.92 -7.88
CA ARG A 110 -1.18 -12.94 -8.56
C ARG A 110 -0.93 -14.36 -8.03
N HIS A 111 -0.04 -14.48 -7.05
CA HIS A 111 0.41 -15.75 -6.51
C HIS A 111 0.10 -15.85 -5.03
N SER A 112 -0.50 -16.96 -4.62
CA SER A 112 -0.90 -17.16 -3.24
C SER A 112 0.28 -17.40 -2.31
N GLN A 113 0.33 -16.66 -1.21
CA GLN A 113 1.31 -16.82 -0.14
C GLN A 113 1.03 -18.01 0.75
N TYR A 114 -0.18 -18.56 0.73
CA TYR A 114 -0.56 -19.73 1.55
C TYR A 114 -1.12 -20.91 0.73
N ALA A 115 -0.88 -20.95 -0.59
CA ALA A 115 -1.18 -22.13 -1.38
C ALA A 115 -0.50 -23.37 -0.81
N SER A 116 -1.14 -24.54 -0.89
CA SER A 116 -0.52 -25.81 -0.53
C SER A 116 0.67 -26.15 -1.43
N ASP A 117 0.62 -25.74 -2.71
CA ASP A 117 1.72 -25.89 -3.67
C ASP A 117 2.89 -24.97 -3.33
N ALA A 118 4.04 -25.56 -3.05
CA ALA A 118 5.27 -24.84 -2.76
C ALA A 118 5.82 -24.07 -3.97
N THR A 119 5.50 -24.49 -5.19
CA THR A 119 5.88 -23.79 -6.43
C THR A 119 5.16 -22.46 -6.52
N GLU A 120 3.86 -22.44 -6.22
CA GLU A 120 3.04 -21.24 -6.21
C GLU A 120 3.53 -20.24 -5.14
N ARG A 121 3.79 -20.72 -3.91
CA ARG A 121 4.38 -19.87 -2.87
C ARG A 121 5.75 -19.32 -3.25
N SER A 122 6.57 -20.11 -3.98
CA SER A 122 7.87 -19.65 -4.46
C SER A 122 7.74 -18.60 -5.57
N ALA A 123 6.72 -18.69 -6.41
CA ALA A 123 6.39 -17.69 -7.41
C ALA A 123 5.96 -16.37 -6.75
N SER A 124 5.15 -16.44 -5.70
CA SER A 124 4.79 -15.27 -4.88
C SER A 124 6.01 -14.54 -4.32
N VAL A 125 6.93 -15.28 -3.68
CA VAL A 125 8.19 -14.68 -3.16
C VAL A 125 9.00 -14.03 -4.28
N LYS A 126 9.11 -14.68 -5.44
CA LYS A 126 9.85 -14.14 -6.58
C LYS A 126 9.23 -12.83 -7.07
N ALA A 127 7.91 -12.78 -7.20
CA ALA A 127 7.18 -11.59 -7.62
C ALA A 127 7.37 -10.43 -6.63
N THR A 128 7.17 -10.69 -5.33
CA THR A 128 7.40 -9.68 -4.28
C THR A 128 8.84 -9.15 -4.30
N ASN A 129 9.84 -10.05 -4.44
CA ASN A 129 11.25 -9.65 -4.48
C ASN A 129 11.59 -8.80 -5.71
N GLN A 130 10.96 -9.04 -6.86
CA GLN A 130 11.11 -8.19 -8.05
C GLN A 130 10.62 -6.76 -7.78
N TRP A 131 9.50 -6.59 -7.08
CA TRP A 131 9.00 -5.27 -6.71
C TRP A 131 9.83 -4.59 -5.62
N ILE A 132 10.46 -5.36 -4.73
CA ILE A 132 11.49 -4.82 -3.82
C ILE A 132 12.66 -4.23 -4.61
N ASP A 133 13.11 -4.89 -5.69
CA ASP A 133 14.17 -4.34 -6.56
C ASP A 133 13.71 -3.09 -7.32
N VAL A 134 12.44 -3.01 -7.75
CA VAL A 134 11.82 -1.80 -8.33
C VAL A 134 11.81 -0.66 -7.29
N ALA A 135 11.42 -0.97 -6.04
CA ALA A 135 11.44 0.01 -4.95
C ALA A 135 12.85 0.59 -4.72
N VAL A 136 13.87 -0.26 -4.72
CA VAL A 136 15.28 0.20 -4.65
C VAL A 136 15.63 1.13 -5.80
N ALA A 137 15.25 0.79 -7.04
CA ALA A 137 15.53 1.60 -8.22
C ALA A 137 14.86 2.98 -8.16
N LEU A 138 13.62 3.05 -7.64
CA LEU A 138 12.87 4.29 -7.48
C LEU A 138 13.20 5.06 -6.20
N GLY A 139 14.00 4.48 -5.28
CA GLY A 139 14.32 5.08 -3.99
C GLY A 139 13.18 4.99 -2.97
N SER A 140 12.20 4.11 -3.19
CA SER A 140 11.12 3.86 -2.23
C SER A 140 11.61 3.06 -1.03
N PRO A 141 11.26 3.47 0.21
CA PRO A 141 11.64 2.73 1.42
C PRO A 141 10.77 1.48 1.66
N SER A 142 9.69 1.32 0.93
CA SER A 142 8.75 0.22 1.17
C SER A 142 7.94 -0.18 -0.08
N ILE A 143 7.30 -1.32 0.03
CA ILE A 143 6.24 -1.79 -0.86
C ILE A 143 5.08 -2.32 -0.02
N ARG A 144 3.85 -2.21 -0.49
CA ARG A 144 2.71 -2.98 0.00
C ARG A 144 2.51 -4.16 -0.94
N THR A 145 2.30 -5.35 -0.41
CA THR A 145 1.93 -6.53 -1.21
C THR A 145 0.61 -7.11 -0.72
N HIS A 146 -0.22 -7.56 -1.66
CA HIS A 146 -1.43 -8.32 -1.33
C HIS A 146 -1.12 -9.75 -0.90
N ILE A 147 -2.02 -10.31 -0.09
CA ILE A 147 -2.08 -11.73 0.22
C ILE A 147 -3.17 -12.34 -0.67
N ASP A 148 -2.78 -12.87 -1.83
CA ASP A 148 -3.73 -13.54 -2.71
C ASP A 148 -4.03 -14.96 -2.22
N GLY A 149 -5.27 -15.19 -1.82
CA GLY A 149 -5.73 -16.49 -1.35
C GLY A 149 -6.24 -17.42 -2.43
N GLY A 150 -6.57 -16.89 -3.62
CA GLY A 150 -7.39 -17.60 -4.58
C GLY A 150 -8.81 -17.88 -4.02
N LYS A 151 -9.77 -18.11 -4.90
CA LYS A 151 -11.21 -18.21 -4.52
C LYS A 151 -11.53 -19.37 -3.58
N ASP A 152 -10.74 -20.44 -3.58
CA ASP A 152 -11.04 -21.70 -2.89
C ASP A 152 -10.01 -22.06 -1.81
N LEU A 153 -9.07 -21.19 -1.53
CA LEU A 153 -8.03 -21.45 -0.53
C LEU A 153 -8.45 -20.92 0.85
N LYS A 154 -8.41 -21.81 1.83
CA LYS A 154 -8.60 -21.41 3.23
C LYS A 154 -7.34 -20.74 3.75
N PRO A 155 -7.42 -19.55 4.36
CA PRO A 155 -6.29 -18.87 4.95
C PRO A 155 -5.49 -19.74 5.93
N ASP A 156 -4.16 -19.76 5.75
CA ASP A 156 -3.22 -20.51 6.58
C ASP A 156 -2.08 -19.59 7.04
N VAL A 157 -2.12 -19.21 8.33
CA VAL A 157 -1.11 -18.35 8.96
C VAL A 157 0.30 -18.96 8.86
N GLY A 158 0.41 -20.30 8.94
CA GLY A 158 1.71 -20.98 8.88
C GLY A 158 2.37 -20.82 7.52
N LEU A 159 1.65 -21.19 6.47
CA LEU A 159 2.14 -21.11 5.09
C LEU A 159 2.39 -19.65 4.65
N ALA A 160 1.48 -18.73 5.00
CA ALA A 160 1.64 -17.32 4.71
C ALA A 160 2.88 -16.74 5.41
N ALA A 161 3.07 -17.03 6.70
CA ALA A 161 4.22 -16.56 7.47
C ALA A 161 5.55 -17.11 6.92
N ASP A 162 5.63 -18.40 6.58
CA ASP A 162 6.83 -19.02 6.01
C ASP A 162 7.19 -18.40 4.63
N THR A 163 6.17 -18.05 3.85
CA THR A 163 6.34 -17.40 2.54
C THR A 163 6.81 -15.95 2.71
N LEU A 164 6.09 -15.18 3.50
CA LEU A 164 6.36 -13.74 3.70
C LEU A 164 7.65 -13.49 4.49
N ALA A 165 8.09 -14.41 5.35
CA ALA A 165 9.39 -14.33 6.01
C ALA A 165 10.54 -14.25 4.98
N ARG A 166 10.45 -14.99 3.87
CA ARG A 166 11.46 -14.97 2.80
C ARG A 166 11.52 -13.61 2.09
N SER A 167 10.37 -13.00 1.82
CA SER A 167 10.29 -11.65 1.25
C SER A 167 10.76 -10.59 2.25
N ALA A 168 10.41 -10.71 3.52
CA ALA A 168 10.90 -9.82 4.58
C ALA A 168 12.42 -9.89 4.77
N GLU A 169 13.02 -11.08 4.66
CA GLU A 169 14.49 -11.22 4.67
C GLU A 169 15.14 -10.58 3.45
N TYR A 170 14.52 -10.69 2.28
CA TYR A 170 15.01 -10.01 1.08
C TYR A 170 14.90 -8.49 1.23
N GLY A 171 13.76 -7.99 1.69
CA GLY A 171 13.54 -6.58 2.01
C GLY A 171 14.55 -6.05 3.02
N ALA A 172 14.85 -6.81 4.06
CA ALA A 172 15.89 -6.46 5.05
C ALA A 172 17.27 -6.24 4.42
N ARG A 173 17.67 -7.11 3.49
CA ARG A 173 18.95 -6.95 2.76
C ARG A 173 18.95 -5.73 1.85
N LYS A 174 17.80 -5.40 1.28
CA LYS A 174 17.61 -4.27 0.35
C LYS A 174 17.22 -2.97 1.07
N LYS A 175 16.95 -3.02 2.37
CA LYS A 175 16.43 -1.90 3.19
C LYS A 175 15.08 -1.40 2.72
N VAL A 176 14.20 -2.31 2.29
CA VAL A 176 12.81 -2.05 1.88
C VAL A 176 11.87 -2.82 2.82
N VAL A 177 10.93 -2.13 3.43
CA VAL A 177 9.89 -2.74 4.27
C VAL A 177 8.81 -3.34 3.37
N VAL A 178 8.33 -4.52 3.72
CA VAL A 178 7.14 -5.13 3.10
C VAL A 178 5.95 -4.87 3.99
N HIS A 179 4.93 -4.23 3.46
CA HIS A 179 3.67 -3.97 4.15
C HIS A 179 2.57 -4.95 3.70
N LEU A 180 1.68 -5.25 4.63
CA LEU A 180 0.43 -5.99 4.40
C LEU A 180 -0.74 -5.09 4.74
N GLU A 181 -1.64 -4.92 3.81
CA GLU A 181 -2.84 -4.09 3.93
C GLU A 181 -4.06 -4.93 4.28
N ASN A 182 -4.96 -4.41 5.10
CA ASN A 182 -6.30 -4.97 5.25
C ASN A 182 -7.14 -4.56 4.04
N ASP A 183 -7.45 -5.51 3.17
CA ASP A 183 -8.25 -5.29 1.95
C ASP A 183 -9.29 -6.40 1.80
N ASN A 184 -8.96 -7.53 1.21
CA ASN A 184 -9.91 -8.63 1.04
C ASN A 184 -10.34 -9.21 2.41
N PRO A 185 -11.67 -9.34 2.69
CA PRO A 185 -12.16 -9.72 4.01
C PRO A 185 -11.80 -11.17 4.42
N VAL A 186 -11.25 -11.97 3.52
CA VAL A 186 -10.86 -13.37 3.78
C VAL A 186 -9.34 -13.51 3.82
N SER A 187 -8.64 -13.14 2.72
CA SER A 187 -7.20 -13.31 2.61
C SER A 187 -6.38 -12.19 3.27
N GLU A 188 -7.03 -11.06 3.53
CA GLU A 188 -6.42 -9.86 4.11
C GLU A 188 -7.25 -9.32 5.28
N ASP A 189 -7.95 -10.24 5.98
CA ASP A 189 -8.56 -9.90 7.27
C ASP A 189 -7.50 -9.33 8.23
N PRO A 190 -7.74 -8.18 8.87
CA PRO A 190 -6.75 -7.49 9.69
C PRO A 190 -6.17 -8.36 10.82
N PHE A 191 -6.95 -9.25 11.41
CA PHE A 191 -6.47 -10.13 12.47
C PHE A 191 -5.66 -11.30 11.92
N PHE A 192 -5.97 -11.78 10.70
CA PHE A 192 -5.14 -12.74 9.99
C PHE A 192 -3.76 -12.14 9.64
N ILE A 193 -3.74 -10.90 9.13
CA ILE A 193 -2.50 -10.14 8.87
C ILE A 193 -1.66 -9.99 10.14
N VAL A 194 -2.26 -9.59 11.25
CA VAL A 194 -1.55 -9.42 12.52
C VAL A 194 -0.93 -10.74 12.98
N GLN A 195 -1.66 -11.85 12.90
CA GLN A 195 -1.11 -13.18 13.25
C GLN A 195 0.10 -13.56 12.37
N ILE A 196 0.08 -13.24 11.07
CA ILE A 196 1.21 -13.46 10.18
C ILE A 196 2.41 -12.62 10.61
N ILE A 197 2.22 -11.32 10.84
CA ILE A 197 3.29 -10.39 11.23
C ILE A 197 3.93 -10.84 12.56
N GLU A 198 3.13 -11.20 13.55
CA GLU A 198 3.60 -11.69 14.84
C GLU A 198 4.37 -13.01 14.69
N LYS A 199 3.87 -13.93 13.86
CA LYS A 199 4.54 -15.22 13.62
C LYS A 199 5.86 -15.05 12.88
N VAL A 200 5.95 -14.19 11.89
CA VAL A 200 7.19 -13.86 11.17
C VAL A 200 8.17 -13.14 12.09
N ASN A 201 7.67 -12.30 12.96
CA ASN A 201 8.45 -11.53 13.94
C ASN A 201 9.68 -10.85 13.32
N SER A 202 9.47 -10.19 12.17
CA SER A 202 10.49 -9.42 11.47
C SER A 202 10.13 -7.93 11.49
N PRO A 203 11.09 -7.04 11.78
CA PRO A 203 10.83 -5.60 11.68
C PRO A 203 10.68 -5.12 10.22
N TRP A 204 10.91 -5.99 9.25
CA TRP A 204 10.81 -5.72 7.81
C TRP A 204 9.51 -6.24 7.18
N LEU A 205 8.61 -6.84 7.99
CA LEU A 205 7.23 -7.16 7.61
C LEU A 205 6.30 -6.43 8.57
N ARG A 206 5.53 -5.47 8.06
CA ARG A 206 4.71 -4.57 8.86
C ARG A 206 3.32 -4.45 8.27
N SER A 207 2.38 -3.94 9.05
CA SER A 207 1.04 -3.65 8.55
C SER A 207 0.98 -2.29 7.87
N LEU A 208 0.09 -2.19 6.89
CA LEU A 208 -0.43 -0.97 6.30
C LEU A 208 -1.91 -0.88 6.67
N PRO A 209 -2.28 -0.12 7.71
CA PRO A 209 -3.68 0.08 8.05
C PRO A 209 -4.40 0.90 6.98
N ASP A 210 -5.44 0.34 6.36
CA ASP A 210 -6.39 1.09 5.54
C ASP A 210 -7.63 1.45 6.37
N PHE A 211 -8.05 2.70 6.30
CA PHE A 211 -9.11 3.27 7.14
C PHE A 211 -10.51 2.84 6.73
N GLY A 212 -10.71 2.35 5.51
CA GLY A 212 -12.03 2.09 4.93
C GLY A 212 -12.30 0.64 4.58
N ASN A 213 -11.32 -0.10 4.06
CA ASN A 213 -11.53 -1.40 3.40
C ASN A 213 -12.36 -2.41 4.22
N SER A 214 -12.14 -2.48 5.54
CA SER A 214 -12.91 -3.40 6.38
C SER A 214 -14.41 -3.07 6.46
N LEU A 215 -14.81 -1.82 6.17
CA LEU A 215 -16.21 -1.39 6.20
C LEU A 215 -17.06 -1.96 5.05
N ALA A 216 -16.42 -2.45 3.98
CA ALA A 216 -17.11 -3.13 2.89
C ALA A 216 -17.83 -4.42 3.37
N ALA A 217 -17.25 -5.10 4.36
CA ALA A 217 -17.75 -6.40 4.84
C ALA A 217 -18.18 -6.40 6.32
N HIS A 218 -17.83 -5.37 7.09
CA HIS A 218 -17.98 -5.36 8.55
C HIS A 218 -18.56 -4.04 9.06
N ASP A 219 -18.91 -4.02 10.34
CA ASP A 219 -19.43 -2.82 11.03
C ASP A 219 -18.29 -1.93 11.59
N GLU A 220 -18.66 -0.74 12.05
CA GLU A 220 -17.72 0.23 12.67
C GLU A 220 -16.98 -0.35 13.89
N ALA A 221 -17.64 -1.20 14.70
CA ALA A 221 -17.02 -1.78 15.87
C ALA A 221 -15.92 -2.79 15.50
N PHE A 222 -16.08 -3.49 14.37
CA PHE A 222 -15.01 -4.32 13.80
C PHE A 222 -13.87 -3.44 13.30
N GLN A 223 -14.19 -2.37 12.55
CA GLN A 223 -13.20 -1.43 12.02
C GLN A 223 -12.37 -0.78 13.14
N ASP A 224 -13.00 -0.33 14.23
CA ASP A 224 -12.29 0.24 15.37
C ASP A 224 -11.25 -0.76 15.95
N ARG A 225 -11.63 -2.03 16.11
CA ARG A 225 -10.71 -3.09 16.59
C ARG A 225 -9.61 -3.42 15.59
N ALA A 226 -9.96 -3.42 14.29
CA ALA A 226 -9.01 -3.63 13.20
C ALA A 226 -7.92 -2.55 13.19
N MET A 227 -8.32 -1.28 13.29
CA MET A 227 -7.37 -0.16 13.34
C MET A 227 -6.43 -0.26 14.55
N GLU A 228 -6.95 -0.57 15.74
CA GLU A 228 -6.11 -0.78 16.91
C GLU A 228 -5.09 -1.91 16.71
N ALA A 229 -5.51 -3.05 16.18
CA ALA A 229 -4.65 -4.18 15.93
C ALA A 229 -3.58 -3.89 14.85
N MET A 230 -3.99 -3.27 13.75
CA MET A 230 -3.09 -2.94 12.64
C MET A 230 -2.09 -1.84 13.03
N PHE A 231 -2.50 -0.75 13.70
CA PHE A 231 -1.59 0.31 14.12
C PHE A 231 -0.55 -0.14 15.15
N ALA A 232 -0.82 -1.18 15.94
CA ALA A 232 0.18 -1.78 16.82
C ALA A 232 1.40 -2.33 16.04
N HIS A 233 1.23 -2.65 14.76
CA HIS A 233 2.26 -3.22 13.89
C HIS A 233 2.61 -2.33 12.69
N ALA A 234 2.00 -1.15 12.56
CA ALA A 234 2.25 -0.22 11.45
C ALA A 234 3.63 0.44 11.53
N TYR A 235 4.18 0.80 10.36
CA TYR A 235 5.49 1.47 10.32
C TYR A 235 5.60 2.58 9.28
N GLY A 236 5.56 2.26 7.99
CA GLY A 236 5.96 3.16 6.91
C GLY A 236 4.83 4.02 6.34
N ILE A 237 3.68 3.42 6.12
CA ILE A 237 2.56 4.02 5.41
C ILE A 237 1.24 3.47 5.93
N CYS A 238 0.17 4.27 5.87
CA CYS A 238 -1.23 3.87 6.02
C CYS A 238 -2.06 4.52 4.92
N HIS A 239 -3.19 3.92 4.55
CA HIS A 239 -4.14 4.49 3.61
C HIS A 239 -5.22 5.27 4.33
N VAL A 240 -5.48 6.50 3.85
CA VAL A 240 -6.53 7.37 4.35
C VAL A 240 -7.64 7.42 3.31
N LYS A 241 -8.79 6.84 3.69
CA LYS A 241 -10.07 6.90 2.97
C LYS A 241 -11.11 7.58 3.86
N ASP A 242 -12.10 8.21 3.26
CA ASP A 242 -13.26 8.79 3.98
C ASP A 242 -14.51 7.93 3.88
N GLY A 243 -14.45 6.87 3.10
CA GLY A 243 -15.53 5.92 2.92
C GLY A 243 -15.14 4.71 2.11
N GLU A 244 -16.06 3.78 2.03
CA GLU A 244 -15.98 2.55 1.24
C GLU A 244 -17.33 2.26 0.60
N VAL A 245 -17.32 1.65 -0.57
CA VAL A 245 -18.53 1.23 -1.28
C VAL A 245 -18.50 -0.28 -1.47
N ASP A 246 -19.47 -0.99 -0.87
CA ASP A 246 -19.55 -2.43 -0.98
C ASP A 246 -19.98 -2.91 -2.39
N GLU A 247 -19.93 -4.23 -2.62
CA GLU A 247 -20.32 -4.84 -3.90
C GLU A 247 -21.78 -4.56 -4.30
N GLN A 248 -22.64 -4.20 -3.35
CA GLN A 248 -24.05 -3.85 -3.56
C GLN A 248 -24.22 -2.34 -3.81
N GLY A 249 -23.16 -1.55 -3.81
CA GLY A 249 -23.19 -0.11 -4.02
C GLY A 249 -23.60 0.70 -2.78
N LYS A 250 -23.60 0.09 -1.58
CA LYS A 250 -23.87 0.78 -0.33
C LYS A 250 -22.60 1.47 0.15
N ALA A 251 -22.69 2.78 0.35
CA ALA A 251 -21.59 3.57 0.91
C ALA A 251 -21.56 3.49 2.44
N SER A 252 -20.37 3.30 2.99
CA SER A 252 -20.04 3.43 4.41
C SER A 252 -19.05 4.59 4.58
N HIS A 253 -19.11 5.31 5.69
CA HIS A 253 -18.23 6.44 5.97
C HIS A 253 -17.25 6.11 7.09
N VAL A 254 -16.02 6.53 6.92
CA VAL A 254 -14.95 6.41 7.93
C VAL A 254 -15.08 7.53 8.95
N ASP A 255 -15.09 7.20 10.23
CA ASP A 255 -14.83 8.17 11.28
C ASP A 255 -13.34 8.51 11.34
N LEU A 256 -12.93 9.51 10.56
CA LEU A 256 -11.54 9.95 10.50
C LEU A 256 -11.00 10.35 11.89
N ALA A 257 -11.82 10.90 12.78
CA ALA A 257 -11.37 11.28 14.11
C ALA A 257 -10.94 10.05 14.93
N LYS A 258 -11.71 8.95 14.88
CA LYS A 258 -11.36 7.69 15.52
C LYS A 258 -10.13 7.05 14.89
N ALA A 259 -10.05 6.99 13.56
CA ALA A 259 -8.91 6.40 12.87
C ALA A 259 -7.59 7.14 13.20
N PHE A 260 -7.60 8.48 13.16
CA PHE A 260 -6.43 9.27 13.58
C PHE A 260 -6.15 9.21 15.08
N ALA A 261 -7.15 8.98 15.93
CA ALA A 261 -6.93 8.74 17.36
C ALA A 261 -6.17 7.42 17.60
N ALA A 262 -6.54 6.33 16.88
CA ALA A 262 -5.81 5.07 16.92
C ALA A 262 -4.36 5.26 16.44
N LEU A 263 -4.16 5.93 15.31
CA LEU A 263 -2.83 6.29 14.78
C LEU A 263 -1.97 7.03 15.83
N LYS A 264 -2.52 8.06 16.48
CA LYS A 264 -1.82 8.85 17.51
C LYS A 264 -1.52 8.02 18.76
N LYS A 265 -2.48 7.21 19.21
CA LYS A 265 -2.33 6.32 20.37
C LYS A 265 -1.15 5.35 20.22
N HIS A 266 -0.94 4.81 19.04
CA HIS A 266 0.19 3.92 18.74
C HIS A 266 1.49 4.66 18.37
N GLY A 267 1.50 5.99 18.44
CA GLY A 267 2.70 6.80 18.18
C GLY A 267 3.21 6.69 16.75
N TYR A 268 2.32 6.39 15.79
CA TYR A 268 2.67 6.22 14.39
C TYR A 268 3.26 7.50 13.78
N LYS A 269 4.37 7.37 13.04
CA LYS A 269 5.13 8.47 12.44
C LYS A 269 5.22 8.40 10.93
N GLY A 270 4.78 7.30 10.31
CA GLY A 270 4.85 7.07 8.87
C GLY A 270 3.99 8.02 8.04
N TYR A 271 3.96 7.78 6.76
CA TYR A 271 3.15 8.52 5.79
C TYR A 271 1.68 8.14 5.88
N CYS A 272 0.82 9.11 5.54
CA CYS A 272 -0.61 8.93 5.36
C CYS A 272 -0.89 9.13 3.86
N SER A 273 -1.06 8.04 3.13
CA SER A 273 -1.34 8.06 1.69
C SER A 273 -2.83 8.20 1.46
N ILE A 274 -3.22 9.21 0.69
CA ILE A 274 -4.62 9.46 0.35
C ILE A 274 -5.03 8.50 -0.76
N GLU A 275 -6.00 7.65 -0.45
CA GLU A 275 -6.54 6.67 -1.38
C GLU A 275 -8.06 6.76 -1.43
N TYR A 276 -8.57 7.86 -2.04
CA TYR A 276 -10.00 7.98 -2.30
C TYR A 276 -10.49 6.86 -3.23
N ASP A 277 -11.50 6.13 -2.81
CA ASP A 277 -12.03 5.00 -3.57
C ASP A 277 -13.55 5.05 -3.68
N ALA A 278 -14.04 5.91 -4.55
CA ALA A 278 -15.44 5.93 -4.96
C ALA A 278 -15.54 6.35 -6.42
N PRO A 279 -16.64 6.02 -7.11
CA PRO A 279 -16.85 6.39 -8.50
C PRO A 279 -16.84 7.92 -8.73
N GLY A 280 -16.29 8.36 -9.86
CA GLY A 280 -16.34 9.75 -10.31
C GLY A 280 -14.98 10.44 -10.33
N ASP A 281 -15.02 11.78 -10.21
CA ASP A 281 -13.81 12.61 -10.25
C ASP A 281 -13.05 12.57 -8.91
N PRO A 282 -11.82 12.05 -8.85
CA PRO A 282 -11.08 11.92 -7.60
C PRO A 282 -10.44 13.23 -7.11
N TYR A 283 -10.38 14.28 -7.92
CA TYR A 283 -9.59 15.48 -7.59
C TYR A 283 -10.09 16.23 -6.37
N LYS A 284 -11.38 16.54 -6.35
CA LYS A 284 -11.96 17.28 -5.21
C LYS A 284 -11.91 16.48 -3.91
N PRO A 285 -12.37 15.23 -3.85
CA PRO A 285 -12.31 14.45 -2.61
C PRO A 285 -10.87 14.17 -2.16
N THR A 286 -9.93 13.95 -3.08
CA THR A 286 -8.50 13.84 -2.70
C THR A 286 -7.99 15.13 -2.06
N ALA A 287 -8.32 16.31 -2.61
CA ALA A 287 -7.91 17.57 -2.02
C ALA A 287 -8.51 17.77 -0.61
N GLU A 288 -9.79 17.43 -0.42
CA GLU A 288 -10.47 17.50 0.88
C GLU A 288 -9.83 16.55 1.91
N LEU A 289 -9.49 15.31 1.51
CA LEU A 289 -8.79 14.34 2.37
C LEU A 289 -7.36 14.77 2.71
N VAL A 290 -6.62 15.39 1.78
CA VAL A 290 -5.30 15.97 2.06
C VAL A 290 -5.40 16.99 3.18
N GLU A 291 -6.33 17.96 3.09
CA GLU A 291 -6.49 18.99 4.10
C GLU A 291 -7.00 18.45 5.44
N ALA A 292 -7.93 17.49 5.42
CA ALA A 292 -8.37 16.79 6.62
C ALA A 292 -7.22 16.05 7.31
N THR A 293 -6.40 15.33 6.55
CA THR A 293 -5.23 14.59 7.06
C THR A 293 -4.23 15.55 7.71
N VAL A 294 -3.89 16.65 7.04
CA VAL A 294 -3.00 17.69 7.60
C VAL A 294 -3.55 18.22 8.93
N LYS A 295 -4.84 18.50 9.00
CA LYS A 295 -5.50 18.96 10.22
C LYS A 295 -5.43 17.93 11.35
N TYR A 296 -5.69 16.64 11.06
CA TYR A 296 -5.62 15.60 12.08
C TYR A 296 -4.18 15.29 12.54
N LEU A 297 -3.18 15.48 11.69
CA LEU A 297 -1.77 15.29 12.04
C LEU A 297 -1.18 16.48 12.82
N SER A 298 -1.82 17.63 12.78
CA SER A 298 -1.41 18.82 13.56
C SER A 298 -1.77 18.67 15.03
#